data_f585d47f13f3f882238e90173cee5e98
#
_entry.id   f585d47f13f3f882238e90173cee5e98
#
_cell.length_a   1.000
_cell.length_b   1.000
_cell.length_c   1.000
_cell.angle_alpha   90.00
_cell.angle_beta   90.00
_cell.angle_gamma   90.00
#
_symmetry.space_group_name_H-M   'P 1'
#
loop_
_entity.id
_entity.type
_entity.pdbx_description
1 polymer ?
#
loop_
_entity_poly.entity_id
_entity_poly.type
_entity_poly.pdbx_seq_one_letter_code
_entity_poly.pdbx_strand_id
1 'polypeptide(L)'
;MTESKYDVVVIGGGSTGTAVARDCAMRGFRTLLLERDDLASATVGTCAGMISSGLKYRDEPDIMAMCSKEVVFFNKIARHIVMKDPIVAPLLSLSDAASDSGYMDSYSEHVGERDVPAMMFLTPDATLEIEPMIHPDIIASVYYEEYFIDPFRLCYLQALDAIRHGATVRTYCEVIDFEKNSDGSIKNVVFYNRISGSTEKARAKIVVNASGPWAPKIAKVAHDKLEVRLNKGAHIIFDRRIVNIGITVRAVDGRWIYLFPHENTTLLGTTALDTWEDPDTLVASYDEIEYLLQSIETVIPKIREARIIRTMSGVRPLVPEWKRPEGKVTRGYQIIDHGAENGTEGLISFTGGKLVMCRHMAEAVTDLVCKKMDKDVPCKTHESPLPGNEDDVDIIALSKEYNISLHALERMRARRGTEMVKVLELTKQHPEWRTTICTCEPVIEAELRYTIREEFPQTLNDLRRRLRLGTGPCQGTFCTYKAAGILAEELGLGGDDFLVDILDFRAERWKGIRQSMRGEQLAQEELTQGIYACVGNLDQSDVDYDSKPWEEGF
;
A
#
# COMPACT_ATOMS: atom_id res chain seq x y z
N MET A 1 -26.61 24.12 8.45
CA MET A 1 -25.37 23.31 8.55
C MET A 1 -24.24 24.24 8.93
N THR A 2 -23.57 24.01 10.06
CA THR A 2 -22.40 24.80 10.48
C THR A 2 -21.23 24.45 9.58
N GLU A 3 -20.77 25.41 8.78
CA GLU A 3 -19.63 25.29 7.90
C GLU A 3 -18.34 25.01 8.72
N SER A 4 -17.80 23.81 8.63
CA SER A 4 -16.54 23.47 9.33
C SER A 4 -15.38 24.19 8.66
N LYS A 5 -14.52 24.86 9.46
CA LYS A 5 -13.41 25.68 8.96
C LYS A 5 -12.07 24.99 9.20
N TYR A 6 -11.33 24.75 8.14
CA TYR A 6 -10.00 24.16 8.16
C TYR A 6 -8.96 25.13 7.58
N ASP A 7 -7.73 25.00 8.02
CA ASP A 7 -6.61 25.70 7.41
C ASP A 7 -6.14 24.97 6.16
N VAL A 8 -6.10 23.62 6.23
CA VAL A 8 -5.70 22.73 5.13
C VAL A 8 -6.72 21.61 4.94
N VAL A 9 -7.13 21.39 3.70
CA VAL A 9 -7.87 20.18 3.28
C VAL A 9 -6.98 19.35 2.37
N VAL A 10 -6.75 18.09 2.75
CA VAL A 10 -5.96 17.12 1.96
C VAL A 10 -6.92 16.18 1.26
N ILE A 11 -6.78 16.00 -0.05
CA ILE A 11 -7.62 15.10 -0.87
C ILE A 11 -6.80 13.87 -1.24
N GLY A 12 -7.22 12.69 -0.74
CA GLY A 12 -6.60 11.41 -0.98
C GLY A 12 -5.92 10.81 0.26
N GLY A 13 -6.30 9.57 0.59
CA GLY A 13 -5.83 8.79 1.75
C GLY A 13 -4.70 7.81 1.46
N GLY A 14 -3.93 8.03 0.38
CA GLY A 14 -2.71 7.28 0.09
C GLY A 14 -1.53 7.69 0.98
N SER A 15 -0.36 7.05 0.80
CA SER A 15 0.81 7.26 1.65
C SER A 15 1.28 8.71 1.75
N THR A 16 1.21 9.47 0.66
CA THR A 16 1.63 10.88 0.69
C THR A 16 0.54 11.77 1.30
N GLY A 17 -0.74 11.53 1.00
CA GLY A 17 -1.82 12.34 1.56
C GLY A 17 -1.96 12.17 3.08
N THR A 18 -1.85 10.95 3.60
CA THR A 18 -1.83 10.71 5.06
C THR A 18 -0.59 11.31 5.73
N ALA A 19 0.57 11.29 5.06
CA ALA A 19 1.79 11.95 5.54
C ALA A 19 1.65 13.48 5.57
N VAL A 20 1.02 14.10 4.55
CA VAL A 20 0.72 15.55 4.53
C VAL A 20 -0.24 15.90 5.65
N ALA A 21 -1.31 15.13 5.84
CA ALA A 21 -2.26 15.37 6.91
C ALA A 21 -1.58 15.31 8.29
N ARG A 22 -0.68 14.33 8.49
CA ARG A 22 0.13 14.19 9.69
C ARG A 22 1.03 15.42 9.92
N ASP A 23 1.82 15.80 8.93
CA ASP A 23 2.77 16.90 9.08
C ASP A 23 2.05 18.25 9.28
N CYS A 24 0.97 18.51 8.53
CA CYS A 24 0.14 19.70 8.74
C CYS A 24 -0.44 19.76 10.17
N ALA A 25 -0.97 18.65 10.68
CA ALA A 25 -1.52 18.59 12.03
C ALA A 25 -0.44 18.80 13.09
N MET A 26 0.72 18.16 12.96
CA MET A 26 1.87 18.35 13.87
C MET A 26 2.41 19.77 13.88
N ARG A 27 2.29 20.50 12.76
CA ARG A 27 2.65 21.93 12.67
C ARG A 27 1.49 22.87 13.08
N GLY A 28 0.42 22.31 13.67
CA GLY A 28 -0.67 23.08 14.29
C GLY A 28 -1.67 23.69 13.30
N PHE A 29 -1.80 23.12 12.10
CA PHE A 29 -2.88 23.46 11.18
C PHE A 29 -4.14 22.65 11.48
N ARG A 30 -5.31 23.29 11.47
CA ARG A 30 -6.58 22.58 11.46
C ARG A 30 -6.74 21.86 10.13
N THR A 31 -6.55 20.55 10.13
CA THR A 31 -6.42 19.73 8.94
C THR A 31 -7.62 18.81 8.78
N LEU A 32 -8.16 18.72 7.56
CA LEU A 32 -9.13 17.72 7.14
C LEU A 32 -8.52 16.87 6.03
N LEU A 33 -8.56 15.54 6.18
CA LEU A 33 -8.28 14.62 5.09
C LEU A 33 -9.60 14.02 4.59
N LEU A 34 -9.82 14.07 3.27
CA LEU A 34 -10.95 13.46 2.57
C LEU A 34 -10.42 12.35 1.65
N GLU A 35 -10.94 11.13 1.83
CA GLU A 35 -10.64 9.98 0.98
C GLU A 35 -11.96 9.45 0.40
N ARG A 36 -11.97 9.22 -0.92
CA ARG A 36 -13.14 8.74 -1.66
C ARG A 36 -13.59 7.35 -1.22
N ASP A 37 -12.62 6.48 -0.96
CA ASP A 37 -12.83 5.11 -0.51
C ASP A 37 -12.27 4.94 0.91
N ASP A 38 -11.54 3.86 1.18
CA ASP A 38 -10.79 3.67 2.40
C ASP A 38 -9.30 4.05 2.23
N LEU A 39 -8.60 4.27 3.34
CA LEU A 39 -7.17 4.55 3.34
C LEU A 39 -6.39 3.43 2.64
N ALA A 40 -5.39 3.82 1.83
CA ALA A 40 -4.53 2.92 1.06
C ALA A 40 -5.28 2.00 0.06
N SER A 41 -6.48 2.34 -0.38
CA SER A 41 -7.30 1.52 -1.29
C SER A 41 -6.75 1.42 -2.72
N ALA A 42 -5.95 2.42 -3.16
CA ALA A 42 -5.47 2.55 -4.54
C ALA A 42 -4.01 2.10 -4.74
N THR A 43 -3.17 2.90 -5.40
CA THR A 43 -1.78 2.60 -5.77
C THR A 43 -0.93 2.04 -4.63
N VAL A 44 -1.10 2.57 -3.43
CA VAL A 44 -0.37 2.10 -2.24
C VAL A 44 -0.78 0.68 -1.86
N GLY A 45 -2.06 0.35 -1.96
CA GLY A 45 -2.60 -0.97 -1.65
C GLY A 45 -2.26 -2.06 -2.67
N THR A 46 -1.69 -1.69 -3.82
CA THR A 46 -1.27 -2.61 -4.89
C THR A 46 0.24 -2.65 -5.09
N CYS A 47 1.01 -2.05 -4.20
CA CYS A 47 2.46 -2.09 -4.25
C CYS A 47 3.04 -3.20 -3.36
N ALA A 48 4.27 -3.59 -3.65
CA ALA A 48 5.00 -4.62 -2.91
C ALA A 48 5.47 -4.19 -1.50
N GLY A 49 5.28 -2.93 -1.12
CA GLY A 49 5.76 -2.42 0.17
C GLY A 49 7.26 -2.20 0.28
N MET A 50 8.04 -2.41 -0.79
CA MET A 50 9.49 -2.18 -0.75
C MET A 50 9.81 -0.69 -0.58
N ILE A 51 10.48 -0.34 0.52
CA ILE A 51 11.09 0.96 0.77
C ILE A 51 12.58 0.90 0.41
N SER A 52 12.83 0.66 -0.89
CA SER A 52 14.16 0.50 -1.44
C SER A 52 15.00 1.76 -1.29
N SER A 53 16.27 1.58 -0.98
CA SER A 53 17.31 2.62 -0.98
C SER A 53 17.43 3.42 -2.29
N GLY A 54 16.76 2.99 -3.35
CA GLY A 54 16.89 3.59 -4.66
C GLY A 54 18.10 3.10 -5.46
N LEU A 55 18.79 2.07 -5.00
CA LEU A 55 20.02 1.53 -5.62
C LEU A 55 19.93 1.35 -7.14
N LYS A 56 18.78 0.89 -7.64
CA LYS A 56 18.52 0.74 -9.09
C LYS A 56 18.43 2.08 -9.86
N TYR A 57 18.48 3.22 -9.18
CA TYR A 57 18.43 4.57 -9.77
C TYR A 57 19.76 5.29 -9.63
N ARG A 58 20.87 4.58 -9.78
CA ARG A 58 22.24 5.15 -9.70
C ARG A 58 22.48 6.31 -10.66
N ASP A 59 21.72 6.38 -11.76
CA ASP A 59 21.77 7.51 -12.70
C ASP A 59 21.03 8.77 -12.16
N GLU A 60 20.40 8.65 -10.99
CA GLU A 60 19.71 9.73 -10.26
C GLU A 60 20.22 9.78 -8.80
N PRO A 61 21.47 10.21 -8.54
CA PRO A 61 22.12 10.11 -7.22
C PRO A 61 21.37 10.86 -6.12
N ASP A 62 20.72 11.98 -6.43
CA ASP A 62 19.91 12.73 -5.46
C ASP A 62 18.70 11.93 -5.00
N ILE A 63 18.05 11.19 -5.92
CA ILE A 63 16.92 10.30 -5.60
C ILE A 63 17.40 9.15 -4.73
N MET A 64 18.57 8.57 -5.04
CA MET A 64 19.15 7.48 -4.26
C MET A 64 19.49 7.94 -2.84
N ALA A 65 20.17 9.07 -2.68
CA ALA A 65 20.50 9.65 -1.37
C ALA A 65 19.24 9.94 -0.52
N MET A 66 18.23 10.53 -1.14
CA MET A 66 16.93 10.79 -0.50
C MET A 66 16.27 9.49 -0.04
N CYS A 67 16.21 8.47 -0.90
CA CYS A 67 15.61 7.18 -0.55
C CYS A 67 16.35 6.52 0.62
N SER A 68 17.68 6.49 0.62
CA SER A 68 18.49 5.94 1.71
C SER A 68 18.19 6.64 3.04
N LYS A 69 18.13 7.96 3.05
CA LYS A 69 17.81 8.75 4.23
C LYS A 69 16.40 8.45 4.77
N GLU A 70 15.41 8.36 3.88
CA GLU A 70 14.02 8.06 4.29
C GLU A 70 13.86 6.63 4.84
N VAL A 71 14.61 5.65 4.34
CA VAL A 71 14.66 4.29 4.93
C VAL A 71 15.12 4.35 6.39
N VAL A 72 16.17 5.13 6.69
CA VAL A 72 16.65 5.31 8.07
C VAL A 72 15.56 5.92 8.94
N PHE A 73 14.86 6.94 8.45
CA PHE A 73 13.77 7.55 9.19
C PHE A 73 12.62 6.57 9.45
N PHE A 74 12.17 5.80 8.44
CA PHE A 74 11.12 4.81 8.65
C PHE A 74 11.52 3.73 9.64
N ASN A 75 12.76 3.26 9.61
CA ASN A 75 13.27 2.29 10.57
C ASN A 75 13.28 2.85 12.01
N LYS A 76 13.42 4.17 12.17
CA LYS A 76 13.35 4.84 13.47
C LYS A 76 11.91 5.07 13.92
N ILE A 77 11.04 5.59 13.06
CA ILE A 77 9.71 6.07 13.45
C ILE A 77 8.60 5.02 13.31
N ALA A 78 8.84 3.90 12.62
CA ALA A 78 7.83 2.90 12.26
C ALA A 78 8.35 1.45 12.35
N ARG A 79 9.31 1.18 13.22
CA ARG A 79 10.08 -0.08 13.30
C ARG A 79 9.20 -1.34 13.31
N HIS A 80 8.05 -1.30 14.00
CA HIS A 80 7.18 -2.47 14.13
C HIS A 80 6.48 -2.89 12.80
N ILE A 81 6.35 -1.98 11.83
CA ILE A 81 5.80 -2.27 10.49
C ILE A 81 6.88 -2.33 9.40
N VAL A 82 8.15 -2.15 9.76
CA VAL A 82 9.29 -2.25 8.84
C VAL A 82 9.95 -3.61 8.99
N MET A 83 10.22 -4.26 7.88
CA MET A 83 10.92 -5.55 7.80
C MET A 83 12.20 -5.37 7.00
N LYS A 84 13.27 -6.01 7.43
CA LYS A 84 14.56 -6.08 6.73
C LYS A 84 14.71 -7.48 6.16
N ASP A 85 14.81 -7.60 4.84
CA ASP A 85 14.89 -8.89 4.15
C ASP A 85 16.17 -9.02 3.33
N PRO A 86 16.82 -10.19 3.40
CA PRO A 86 17.93 -10.53 2.51
C PRO A 86 17.42 -10.75 1.07
N ILE A 87 18.23 -10.33 0.11
CA ILE A 87 17.96 -10.48 -1.32
C ILE A 87 19.20 -11.06 -2.01
N VAL A 88 19.00 -11.97 -2.93
CA VAL A 88 20.05 -12.44 -3.85
C VAL A 88 19.71 -12.06 -5.29
N ALA A 89 20.72 -11.66 -6.05
CA ALA A 89 20.66 -11.47 -7.50
C ALA A 89 21.52 -12.53 -8.17
N PRO A 90 20.94 -13.66 -8.64
CA PRO A 90 21.69 -14.71 -9.34
C PRO A 90 22.23 -14.21 -10.68
N LEU A 91 23.47 -14.58 -10.98
CA LEU A 91 24.19 -14.22 -12.20
C LEU A 91 24.33 -15.45 -13.08
N LEU A 92 23.79 -15.38 -14.30
CA LEU A 92 23.82 -16.44 -15.28
C LEU A 92 24.98 -16.28 -16.29
N SER A 93 25.62 -15.10 -16.32
CA SER A 93 26.72 -14.80 -17.23
C SER A 93 27.76 -13.86 -16.62
N LEU A 94 28.99 -13.87 -17.18
CA LEU A 94 30.03 -12.91 -16.78
C LEU A 94 29.68 -11.46 -17.16
N SER A 95 28.86 -11.26 -18.19
CA SER A 95 28.37 -9.92 -18.55
C SER A 95 27.45 -9.34 -17.48
N ASP A 96 26.66 -10.18 -16.83
CA ASP A 96 25.81 -9.76 -15.71
C ASP A 96 26.70 -9.30 -14.54
N ALA A 97 27.69 -10.09 -14.18
CA ALA A 97 28.64 -9.77 -13.11
C ALA A 97 29.37 -8.42 -13.36
N ALA A 98 29.83 -8.20 -14.61
CA ALA A 98 30.48 -6.95 -14.98
C ALA A 98 29.52 -5.73 -14.90
N SER A 99 28.24 -5.91 -15.27
CA SER A 99 27.25 -4.83 -15.20
C SER A 99 26.89 -4.47 -13.74
N ASP A 100 26.97 -5.43 -12.83
CA ASP A 100 26.54 -5.25 -11.45
C ASP A 100 27.65 -4.75 -10.51
N SER A 101 28.92 -4.77 -10.93
CA SER A 101 30.03 -4.21 -10.14
C SER A 101 29.80 -2.76 -9.72
N GLY A 102 29.30 -1.91 -10.59
CA GLY A 102 28.98 -0.52 -10.25
C GLY A 102 27.79 -0.35 -9.27
N TYR A 103 26.94 -1.37 -9.10
CA TYR A 103 25.93 -1.37 -8.04
C TYR A 103 26.54 -1.60 -6.68
N MET A 104 27.58 -2.44 -6.58
CA MET A 104 28.25 -2.72 -5.31
C MET A 104 28.91 -1.47 -4.75
N ASP A 105 29.53 -0.65 -5.60
CA ASP A 105 30.15 0.60 -5.18
C ASP A 105 29.08 1.58 -4.64
N SER A 106 28.02 1.83 -5.42
CA SER A 106 26.93 2.72 -5.00
C SER A 106 26.21 2.24 -3.74
N TYR A 107 26.06 0.92 -3.58
CA TYR A 107 25.47 0.34 -2.36
C TYR A 107 26.37 0.58 -1.15
N SER A 108 27.68 0.34 -1.31
CA SER A 108 28.67 0.48 -0.23
C SER A 108 28.78 1.91 0.30
N GLU A 109 28.57 2.91 -0.56
CA GLU A 109 28.54 4.33 -0.16
C GLU A 109 27.41 4.67 0.81
N HIS A 110 26.29 3.95 0.76
CA HIS A 110 25.07 4.26 1.53
C HIS A 110 24.73 3.21 2.60
N VAL A 111 25.45 2.07 2.64
CA VAL A 111 25.12 0.95 3.54
C VAL A 111 25.17 1.32 5.02
N GLY A 112 26.17 2.12 5.42
CA GLY A 112 26.35 2.54 6.81
C GLY A 112 25.21 3.37 7.38
N GLU A 113 24.47 4.08 6.53
CA GLU A 113 23.31 4.87 6.93
C GLU A 113 22.08 3.98 7.22
N ARG A 114 22.04 2.75 6.70
CA ARG A 114 20.88 1.86 6.73
C ARG A 114 21.02 0.69 7.69
N ASP A 115 22.14 0.53 8.37
CA ASP A 115 22.41 -0.62 9.24
C ASP A 115 22.14 -1.98 8.56
N VAL A 116 22.67 -2.16 7.37
CA VAL A 116 22.65 -3.40 6.61
C VAL A 116 24.08 -3.81 6.22
N PRO A 117 24.35 -5.13 6.00
CA PRO A 117 25.68 -5.56 5.57
C PRO A 117 26.02 -5.00 4.19
N ALA A 118 27.31 -4.88 3.92
CA ALA A 118 27.80 -4.56 2.60
C ALA A 118 27.35 -5.62 1.59
N MET A 119 27.11 -5.19 0.34
CA MET A 119 26.83 -6.09 -0.77
C MET A 119 28.02 -7.04 -0.99
N MET A 120 27.77 -8.34 -1.19
CA MET A 120 28.82 -9.34 -1.34
C MET A 120 28.49 -10.33 -2.45
N PHE A 121 29.54 -10.91 -3.06
CA PHE A 121 29.39 -12.05 -3.96
C PHE A 121 29.31 -13.35 -3.16
N LEU A 122 28.40 -14.24 -3.57
CA LEU A 122 28.29 -15.60 -3.09
C LEU A 122 28.67 -16.58 -4.21
N THR A 123 29.29 -17.69 -3.83
CA THR A 123 29.49 -18.81 -4.73
C THR A 123 28.16 -19.49 -5.08
N PRO A 124 28.08 -20.28 -6.18
CA PRO A 124 26.89 -21.07 -6.47
C PRO A 124 26.44 -21.95 -5.29
N ASP A 125 27.38 -22.68 -4.68
CA ASP A 125 27.08 -23.56 -3.54
C ASP A 125 26.49 -22.79 -2.36
N ALA A 126 27.10 -21.68 -1.97
CA ALA A 126 26.58 -20.83 -0.88
C ALA A 126 25.19 -20.25 -1.23
N THR A 127 24.95 -19.90 -2.48
CA THR A 127 23.65 -19.43 -2.94
C THR A 127 22.58 -20.52 -2.83
N LEU A 128 22.89 -21.74 -3.33
CA LEU A 128 21.97 -22.88 -3.31
C LEU A 128 21.73 -23.42 -1.88
N GLU A 129 22.66 -23.24 -0.95
CA GLU A 129 22.44 -23.54 0.46
C GLU A 129 21.39 -22.62 1.08
N ILE A 130 21.40 -21.33 0.74
CA ILE A 130 20.44 -20.34 1.24
C ILE A 130 19.09 -20.47 0.52
N GLU A 131 19.12 -20.63 -0.82
CA GLU A 131 17.94 -20.68 -1.67
C GLU A 131 18.02 -21.81 -2.72
N PRO A 132 17.58 -23.02 -2.34
CA PRO A 132 17.70 -24.22 -3.18
C PRO A 132 16.78 -24.24 -4.41
N MET A 133 15.84 -23.30 -4.52
CA MET A 133 14.94 -23.19 -5.68
C MET A 133 15.62 -22.55 -6.90
N ILE A 134 16.77 -21.90 -6.72
CA ILE A 134 17.53 -21.27 -7.79
C ILE A 134 18.14 -22.33 -8.71
N HIS A 135 18.18 -22.02 -10.01
CA HIS A 135 18.80 -22.86 -11.03
C HIS A 135 20.28 -23.16 -10.69
N PRO A 136 20.73 -24.42 -10.73
CA PRO A 136 22.10 -24.79 -10.32
C PRO A 136 23.21 -24.24 -11.23
N ASP A 137 22.91 -23.86 -12.46
CA ASP A 137 23.90 -23.37 -13.43
C ASP A 137 24.25 -21.89 -13.29
N ILE A 138 23.90 -21.26 -12.15
CA ILE A 138 24.38 -19.91 -11.85
C ILE A 138 25.90 -19.91 -11.68
N ILE A 139 26.56 -18.81 -12.06
CA ILE A 139 28.01 -18.66 -11.89
C ILE A 139 28.39 -18.00 -10.56
N ALA A 140 27.50 -17.19 -10.00
CA ALA A 140 27.61 -16.51 -8.71
C ALA A 140 26.26 -15.90 -8.37
N SER A 141 26.16 -15.26 -7.21
CA SER A 141 25.09 -14.30 -6.91
C SER A 141 25.61 -13.10 -6.15
N VAL A 142 24.86 -12.00 -6.21
CA VAL A 142 25.09 -10.84 -5.37
C VAL A 142 24.09 -10.86 -4.22
N TYR A 143 24.58 -10.84 -2.99
CA TYR A 143 23.77 -10.76 -1.77
C TYR A 143 23.72 -9.31 -1.27
N TYR A 144 22.55 -8.84 -0.86
CA TYR A 144 22.32 -7.56 -0.20
C TYR A 144 21.03 -7.58 0.61
N GLU A 145 20.80 -6.58 1.45
CA GLU A 145 19.58 -6.46 2.21
C GLU A 145 18.84 -5.16 1.87
N GLU A 146 17.52 -5.23 1.86
CA GLU A 146 16.63 -4.09 1.66
C GLU A 146 15.50 -4.11 2.70
N TYR A 147 14.79 -2.99 2.80
CA TYR A 147 13.69 -2.84 3.71
C TYR A 147 12.34 -2.87 2.99
N PHE A 148 11.37 -3.43 3.69
CA PHE A 148 9.95 -3.43 3.32
C PHE A 148 9.14 -2.79 4.43
N ILE A 149 7.97 -2.26 4.10
CA ILE A 149 7.03 -1.70 5.06
C ILE A 149 5.61 -2.19 4.72
N ASP A 150 4.79 -2.42 5.72
CA ASP A 150 3.37 -2.64 5.47
C ASP A 150 2.72 -1.32 4.99
N PRO A 151 2.35 -1.21 3.71
CA PRO A 151 1.86 0.04 3.15
C PRO A 151 0.47 0.42 3.65
N PHE A 152 -0.35 -0.56 4.02
CA PHE A 152 -1.67 -0.32 4.60
C PHE A 152 -1.53 0.26 6.00
N ARG A 153 -0.72 -0.40 6.84
CA ARG A 153 -0.48 0.07 8.21
C ARG A 153 0.20 1.43 8.22
N LEU A 154 1.12 1.69 7.29
CA LEU A 154 1.76 3.01 7.17
C LEU A 154 0.72 4.12 6.99
N CYS A 155 -0.19 3.99 6.02
CA CYS A 155 -1.20 5.02 5.77
C CYS A 155 -2.14 5.20 6.97
N TYR A 156 -2.56 4.08 7.57
CA TYR A 156 -3.43 4.13 8.73
C TYR A 156 -2.75 4.78 9.94
N LEU A 157 -1.51 4.39 10.26
CA LEU A 157 -0.80 4.94 11.42
C LEU A 157 -0.45 6.43 11.23
N GLN A 158 -0.15 6.87 10.01
CA GLN A 158 -0.01 8.29 9.69
C GLN A 158 -1.32 9.06 9.90
N ALA A 159 -2.45 8.50 9.47
CA ALA A 159 -3.76 9.09 9.67
C ALA A 159 -4.15 9.12 11.16
N LEU A 160 -3.89 8.04 11.90
CA LEU A 160 -4.12 7.97 13.34
C LEU A 160 -3.28 9.02 14.10
N ASP A 161 -2.01 9.18 13.72
CA ASP A 161 -1.15 10.19 14.34
C ASP A 161 -1.62 11.61 14.00
N ALA A 162 -2.08 11.84 12.77
CA ALA A 162 -2.72 13.10 12.41
C ALA A 162 -3.94 13.41 13.28
N ILE A 163 -4.79 12.41 13.54
CA ILE A 163 -5.95 12.53 14.43
C ILE A 163 -5.51 12.87 15.86
N ARG A 164 -4.48 12.21 16.38
CA ARG A 164 -3.91 12.51 17.71
C ARG A 164 -3.38 13.94 17.82
N HIS A 165 -2.99 14.55 16.71
CA HIS A 165 -2.57 15.95 16.62
C HIS A 165 -3.71 16.91 16.20
N GLY A 166 -4.97 16.45 16.24
CA GLY A 166 -6.16 17.28 16.03
C GLY A 166 -6.67 17.39 14.59
N ALA A 167 -6.16 16.55 13.67
CA ALA A 167 -6.75 16.46 12.34
C ALA A 167 -8.09 15.70 12.36
N THR A 168 -8.93 15.98 11.37
CA THR A 168 -10.11 15.18 11.03
C THR A 168 -9.79 14.33 9.83
N VAL A 169 -10.05 13.02 9.88
CA VAL A 169 -9.91 12.09 8.76
C VAL A 169 -11.28 11.53 8.43
N ARG A 170 -11.67 11.61 7.16
CA ARG A 170 -12.96 11.09 6.68
C ARG A 170 -12.74 10.25 5.43
N THR A 171 -13.09 8.99 5.53
CA THR A 171 -13.16 8.03 4.44
C THR A 171 -14.56 8.04 3.82
N TYR A 172 -14.71 7.47 2.63
CA TYR A 172 -15.97 7.44 1.87
C TYR A 172 -16.52 8.84 1.58
N CYS A 173 -15.62 9.82 1.41
CA CYS A 173 -15.93 11.23 1.14
C CYS A 173 -15.26 11.67 -0.15
N GLU A 174 -16.00 11.65 -1.27
CA GLU A 174 -15.52 12.02 -2.59
C GLU A 174 -15.64 13.52 -2.83
N VAL A 175 -14.53 14.19 -3.17
CA VAL A 175 -14.56 15.60 -3.58
C VAL A 175 -15.13 15.70 -4.99
N ILE A 176 -16.22 16.46 -5.11
CA ILE A 176 -17.00 16.60 -6.33
C ILE A 176 -16.98 18.01 -6.94
N ASP A 177 -16.66 19.04 -6.14
CA ASP A 177 -16.64 20.43 -6.61
C ASP A 177 -15.83 21.36 -5.69
N PHE A 178 -15.52 22.56 -6.19
CA PHE A 178 -14.91 23.66 -5.44
C PHE A 178 -15.72 24.94 -5.60
N GLU A 179 -16.07 25.56 -4.49
CA GLU A 179 -16.58 26.94 -4.50
C GLU A 179 -15.41 27.92 -4.39
N LYS A 180 -15.38 28.92 -5.25
CA LYS A 180 -14.33 29.94 -5.27
C LYS A 180 -14.83 31.30 -4.77
N ASN A 181 -13.92 32.09 -4.24
CA ASN A 181 -14.13 33.50 -3.91
C ASN A 181 -14.15 34.33 -5.21
N SER A 182 -14.52 35.62 -5.09
CA SER A 182 -14.54 36.55 -6.23
C SER A 182 -13.16 36.80 -6.86
N ASP A 183 -12.09 36.54 -6.13
CA ASP A 183 -10.69 36.63 -6.60
C ASP A 183 -10.16 35.33 -7.24
N GLY A 184 -11.01 34.29 -7.37
CA GLY A 184 -10.65 33.00 -7.93
C GLY A 184 -9.98 32.02 -6.95
N SER A 185 -9.70 32.43 -5.72
CA SER A 185 -9.16 31.54 -4.68
C SER A 185 -10.20 30.53 -4.21
N ILE A 186 -9.74 29.37 -3.72
CA ILE A 186 -10.63 28.35 -3.15
C ILE A 186 -11.28 28.90 -1.87
N LYS A 187 -12.60 28.71 -1.76
CA LYS A 187 -13.39 29.04 -0.58
C LYS A 187 -13.82 27.78 0.16
N ASN A 188 -14.49 26.86 -0.55
CA ASN A 188 -15.02 25.61 0.00
C ASN A 188 -14.63 24.42 -0.90
N VAL A 189 -14.37 23.29 -0.26
CA VAL A 189 -14.34 21.96 -0.88
C VAL A 189 -15.71 21.34 -0.71
N VAL A 190 -16.35 20.93 -1.79
CA VAL A 190 -17.65 20.24 -1.81
C VAL A 190 -17.40 18.76 -2.01
N PHE A 191 -17.96 17.93 -1.14
CA PHE A 191 -17.75 16.49 -1.20
C PHE A 191 -19.04 15.71 -0.92
N TYR A 192 -19.15 14.55 -1.55
CA TYR A 192 -20.24 13.60 -1.32
C TYR A 192 -19.80 12.55 -0.30
N ASN A 193 -20.54 12.42 0.78
CA ASN A 193 -20.33 11.40 1.79
C ASN A 193 -21.18 10.18 1.44
N ARG A 194 -20.53 9.10 1.00
CA ARG A 194 -21.19 7.88 0.53
C ARG A 194 -21.89 7.12 1.66
N ILE A 195 -21.42 7.26 2.92
CA ILE A 195 -22.04 6.57 4.08
C ILE A 195 -23.37 7.22 4.42
N SER A 196 -23.42 8.57 4.46
CA SER A 196 -24.65 9.28 4.80
C SER A 196 -25.54 9.61 3.60
N GLY A 197 -25.05 9.42 2.36
CA GLY A 197 -25.75 9.81 1.14
C GLY A 197 -25.92 11.33 0.98
N SER A 198 -25.08 12.14 1.63
CA SER A 198 -25.25 13.59 1.66
C SER A 198 -24.08 14.35 1.07
N THR A 199 -24.37 15.49 0.42
CA THR A 199 -23.35 16.45 -0.01
C THR A 199 -23.04 17.43 1.12
N GLU A 200 -21.77 17.57 1.43
CA GLU A 200 -21.25 18.40 2.51
C GLU A 200 -20.23 19.41 1.98
N LYS A 201 -19.91 20.42 2.81
CA LYS A 201 -18.92 21.45 2.46
C LYS A 201 -17.96 21.69 3.60
N ALA A 202 -16.67 21.84 3.26
CA ALA A 202 -15.63 22.24 4.19
C ALA A 202 -14.94 23.52 3.68
N ARG A 203 -14.88 24.55 4.50
CA ARG A 203 -14.12 25.76 4.18
C ARG A 203 -12.64 25.49 4.35
N ALA A 204 -11.85 25.84 3.32
CA ALA A 204 -10.42 25.66 3.31
C ALA A 204 -9.69 26.96 2.93
N LYS A 205 -8.49 27.17 3.48
CA LYS A 205 -7.57 28.21 3.00
C LYS A 205 -6.64 27.65 1.93
N ILE A 206 -6.16 26.41 2.14
CA ILE A 206 -5.31 25.68 1.22
C ILE A 206 -5.89 24.28 1.03
N VAL A 207 -5.87 23.81 -0.21
CA VAL A 207 -6.20 22.44 -0.59
C VAL A 207 -4.96 21.77 -1.15
N VAL A 208 -4.62 20.59 -0.61
CA VAL A 208 -3.54 19.75 -1.12
C VAL A 208 -4.16 18.56 -1.86
N ASN A 209 -3.99 18.54 -3.17
CA ASN A 209 -4.44 17.46 -4.03
C ASN A 209 -3.41 16.32 -4.03
N ALA A 210 -3.66 15.32 -3.20
CA ALA A 210 -2.86 14.12 -2.99
C ALA A 210 -3.51 12.86 -3.59
N SER A 211 -4.41 13.03 -4.56
CA SER A 211 -5.25 11.96 -5.12
C SER A 211 -4.53 11.06 -6.14
N GLY A 212 -3.20 11.14 -6.24
CA GLY A 212 -2.38 10.22 -7.04
C GLY A 212 -2.78 10.16 -8.52
N PRO A 213 -3.17 8.99 -9.06
CA PRO A 213 -3.58 8.86 -10.46
C PRO A 213 -4.78 9.75 -10.85
N TRP A 214 -5.64 10.09 -9.89
CA TRP A 214 -6.81 10.97 -10.10
C TRP A 214 -6.50 12.46 -9.90
N ALA A 215 -5.25 12.83 -9.65
CA ALA A 215 -4.89 14.23 -9.44
C ALA A 215 -5.28 15.16 -10.61
N PRO A 216 -5.23 14.72 -11.89
CA PRO A 216 -5.77 15.50 -13.01
C PRO A 216 -7.29 15.70 -12.94
N LYS A 217 -8.06 14.69 -12.47
CA LYS A 217 -9.52 14.79 -12.27
C LYS A 217 -9.85 15.88 -11.25
N ILE A 218 -9.16 15.89 -10.12
CA ILE A 218 -9.35 16.89 -9.06
C ILE A 218 -8.94 18.30 -9.55
N ALA A 219 -7.81 18.44 -10.25
CA ALA A 219 -7.43 19.72 -10.85
C ALA A 219 -8.48 20.24 -11.85
N LYS A 220 -9.02 19.34 -12.69
CA LYS A 220 -10.10 19.68 -13.64
C LYS A 220 -11.37 20.18 -12.94
N VAL A 221 -11.75 19.59 -11.82
CA VAL A 221 -12.89 20.05 -10.99
C VAL A 221 -12.63 21.47 -10.45
N ALA A 222 -11.38 21.81 -10.18
CA ALA A 222 -10.98 23.18 -9.82
C ALA A 222 -10.82 24.13 -11.03
N HIS A 223 -11.18 23.69 -12.24
CA HIS A 223 -10.98 24.39 -13.53
C HIS A 223 -9.50 24.67 -13.84
N ASP A 224 -8.61 23.81 -13.38
CA ASP A 224 -7.17 23.84 -13.63
C ASP A 224 -6.70 22.64 -14.45
N LYS A 225 -5.43 22.70 -14.89
CA LYS A 225 -4.78 21.62 -15.63
C LYS A 225 -3.68 21.01 -14.79
N LEU A 226 -3.61 19.69 -14.85
CA LEU A 226 -2.52 18.91 -14.29
C LEU A 226 -2.27 17.71 -15.21
N GLU A 227 -1.03 17.44 -15.54
CA GLU A 227 -0.65 16.26 -16.30
C GLU A 227 0.05 15.26 -15.39
N VAL A 228 -0.28 13.98 -15.58
CA VAL A 228 0.36 12.86 -14.90
C VAL A 228 0.59 11.75 -15.92
N ARG A 229 1.77 11.16 -15.94
CA ARG A 229 2.04 9.97 -16.75
C ARG A 229 1.66 8.74 -15.96
N LEU A 230 0.60 8.07 -16.39
CA LEU A 230 0.10 6.86 -15.75
C LEU A 230 0.93 5.66 -16.19
N ASN A 231 1.51 4.94 -15.23
CA ASN A 231 2.33 3.77 -15.48
C ASN A 231 1.85 2.58 -14.66
N LYS A 232 1.25 1.60 -15.35
CA LYS A 232 0.69 0.37 -14.80
C LYS A 232 1.80 -0.56 -14.30
N GLY A 233 1.52 -1.29 -13.21
CA GLY A 233 2.39 -2.35 -12.71
C GLY A 233 1.58 -3.48 -12.13
N ALA A 234 1.82 -4.71 -12.62
CA ALA A 234 1.15 -5.92 -12.18
C ALA A 234 2.07 -6.79 -11.31
N HIS A 235 1.46 -7.55 -10.40
CA HIS A 235 2.11 -8.54 -9.54
C HIS A 235 1.33 -9.84 -9.52
N ILE A 236 2.03 -10.95 -9.27
CA ILE A 236 1.48 -12.29 -9.05
C ILE A 236 1.65 -12.65 -7.58
N ILE A 237 0.64 -13.27 -6.97
CA ILE A 237 0.71 -13.85 -5.64
C ILE A 237 0.50 -15.36 -5.75
N PHE A 238 1.45 -16.13 -5.22
CA PHE A 238 1.42 -17.59 -5.19
C PHE A 238 0.85 -18.09 -3.85
N ASP A 239 0.34 -19.32 -3.86
CA ASP A 239 -0.39 -19.94 -2.75
C ASP A 239 0.46 -20.32 -1.53
N ARG A 240 1.76 -20.20 -1.60
CA ARG A 240 2.71 -20.59 -0.55
C ARG A 240 3.99 -19.79 -0.60
N ARG A 241 4.78 -19.90 0.45
CA ARG A 241 6.15 -19.44 0.47
C ARG A 241 7.01 -20.39 -0.38
N ILE A 242 7.37 -19.95 -1.60
CA ILE A 242 8.17 -20.72 -2.57
C ILE A 242 9.65 -20.57 -2.29
N VAL A 243 10.08 -19.37 -1.88
CA VAL A 243 11.48 -19.00 -1.67
C VAL A 243 11.72 -18.61 -0.21
N ASN A 244 12.94 -18.85 0.26
CA ASN A 244 13.36 -18.52 1.62
C ASN A 244 13.66 -17.03 1.80
N ILE A 245 14.27 -16.44 0.78
CA ILE A 245 14.73 -15.04 0.75
C ILE A 245 14.26 -14.35 -0.53
N GLY A 246 14.44 -13.03 -0.62
CA GLY A 246 14.15 -12.27 -1.83
C GLY A 246 15.10 -12.65 -2.97
N ILE A 247 14.57 -12.70 -4.18
CA ILE A 247 15.34 -12.92 -5.40
C ILE A 247 15.05 -11.75 -6.36
N THR A 248 16.09 -11.15 -6.90
CA THR A 248 15.95 -10.18 -7.98
C THR A 248 16.61 -10.69 -9.25
N VAL A 249 15.93 -10.52 -10.38
CA VAL A 249 16.44 -10.96 -11.68
C VAL A 249 16.24 -9.88 -12.73
N ARG A 250 17.03 -9.94 -13.81
CA ARG A 250 16.75 -9.17 -15.01
C ARG A 250 15.66 -9.88 -15.80
N ALA A 251 14.56 -9.18 -16.03
CA ALA A 251 13.49 -9.64 -16.90
C ALA A 251 13.95 -9.72 -18.35
N VAL A 252 13.14 -10.33 -19.21
CA VAL A 252 13.43 -10.53 -20.64
C VAL A 252 13.73 -9.23 -21.42
N ASP A 253 13.30 -8.09 -20.90
CA ASP A 253 13.57 -6.75 -21.45
C ASP A 253 14.69 -5.99 -20.71
N GLY A 254 15.40 -6.66 -19.79
CA GLY A 254 16.52 -6.11 -19.02
C GLY A 254 16.14 -5.31 -17.77
N ARG A 255 14.86 -5.14 -17.46
CA ARG A 255 14.41 -4.49 -16.21
C ARG A 255 14.57 -5.42 -15.02
N TRP A 256 14.72 -4.83 -13.83
CA TRP A 256 14.74 -5.59 -12.58
C TRP A 256 13.32 -5.92 -12.13
N ILE A 257 13.06 -7.22 -11.88
CA ILE A 257 11.88 -7.75 -11.20
C ILE A 257 12.28 -8.49 -9.93
N TYR A 258 11.31 -8.67 -9.03
CA TYR A 258 11.55 -9.25 -7.71
C TYR A 258 10.58 -10.41 -7.46
N LEU A 259 11.11 -11.50 -6.91
CA LEU A 259 10.35 -12.58 -6.27
C LEU A 259 10.75 -12.59 -4.80
N PHE A 260 9.81 -12.44 -3.88
CA PHE A 260 10.14 -12.45 -2.45
C PHE A 260 9.02 -13.06 -1.61
N PRO A 261 9.38 -13.63 -0.45
CA PRO A 261 8.41 -14.11 0.50
C PRO A 261 7.53 -12.94 0.95
N HIS A 262 6.23 -13.16 0.95
CA HIS A 262 5.27 -12.17 1.43
C HIS A 262 4.35 -12.86 2.44
N GLU A 263 4.76 -12.88 3.71
CA GLU A 263 4.12 -13.62 4.77
C GLU A 263 4.09 -15.13 4.47
N ASN A 264 2.89 -15.73 4.38
CA ASN A 264 2.70 -17.14 4.03
C ASN A 264 2.58 -17.40 2.52
N THR A 265 2.80 -16.38 1.71
CA THR A 265 2.70 -16.40 0.25
C THR A 265 4.01 -15.96 -0.39
N THR A 266 4.09 -15.94 -1.69
CA THR A 266 5.21 -15.36 -2.43
C THR A 266 4.67 -14.36 -3.43
N LEU A 267 5.34 -13.21 -3.56
CA LEU A 267 4.98 -12.15 -4.49
C LEU A 267 6.04 -12.02 -5.57
N LEU A 268 5.60 -12.01 -6.84
CA LEU A 268 6.44 -11.76 -8.02
C LEU A 268 5.98 -10.45 -8.68
N GLY A 269 6.90 -9.57 -9.00
CA GLY A 269 6.61 -8.35 -9.74
C GLY A 269 7.83 -7.44 -9.90
N THR A 270 7.70 -6.40 -10.66
CA THR A 270 6.48 -5.79 -11.20
C THR A 270 6.68 -5.45 -12.68
N THR A 271 5.59 -5.42 -13.44
CA THR A 271 5.59 -4.83 -14.78
C THR A 271 5.69 -3.30 -14.72
N ALA A 272 5.92 -2.64 -15.84
CA ALA A 272 5.88 -1.19 -15.94
C ALA A 272 5.52 -0.80 -17.38
N LEU A 273 4.26 -0.49 -17.61
CA LEU A 273 3.69 -0.13 -18.91
C LEU A 273 2.96 1.20 -18.79
N ASP A 274 3.16 2.12 -19.73
CA ASP A 274 2.31 3.29 -19.80
C ASP A 274 0.88 2.89 -20.12
N THR A 275 -0.08 3.55 -19.51
CA THR A 275 -1.50 3.23 -19.68
C THR A 275 -2.34 4.50 -19.77
N TRP A 276 -3.43 4.39 -20.54
CA TRP A 276 -4.50 5.39 -20.64
C TRP A 276 -5.83 4.82 -20.15
N GLU A 277 -5.79 3.60 -19.58
CA GLU A 277 -6.96 2.96 -18.97
C GLU A 277 -7.38 3.73 -17.70
N ASP A 278 -8.67 3.66 -17.39
CA ASP A 278 -9.18 4.23 -16.14
C ASP A 278 -8.55 3.50 -14.95
N PRO A 279 -7.90 4.23 -14.01
CA PRO A 279 -7.32 3.61 -12.82
C PRO A 279 -8.32 2.82 -11.96
N ASP A 280 -9.62 3.13 -12.02
CA ASP A 280 -10.66 2.46 -11.25
C ASP A 280 -10.97 1.04 -11.76
N THR A 281 -10.78 0.79 -13.06
CA THR A 281 -11.12 -0.51 -13.68
C THR A 281 -9.90 -1.36 -14.05
N LEU A 282 -8.71 -0.89 -13.73
CA LEU A 282 -7.46 -1.48 -14.20
C LEU A 282 -7.17 -2.82 -13.53
N VAL A 283 -6.84 -3.84 -14.34
CA VAL A 283 -6.48 -5.20 -13.94
C VAL A 283 -5.21 -5.66 -14.64
N ALA A 284 -4.53 -6.68 -14.08
CA ALA A 284 -3.40 -7.33 -14.75
C ALA A 284 -3.87 -8.08 -16.00
N SER A 285 -3.14 -7.93 -17.11
CA SER A 285 -3.41 -8.71 -18.32
C SER A 285 -2.72 -10.07 -18.28
N TYR A 286 -3.18 -11.00 -19.13
CA TYR A 286 -2.52 -12.29 -19.32
C TYR A 286 -1.07 -12.11 -19.77
N ASP A 287 -0.79 -11.19 -20.69
CA ASP A 287 0.55 -10.94 -21.21
C ASP A 287 1.49 -10.40 -20.13
N GLU A 288 0.99 -9.59 -19.20
CA GLU A 288 1.79 -9.15 -18.05
C GLU A 288 2.16 -10.30 -17.12
N ILE A 289 1.25 -11.26 -16.92
CA ILE A 289 1.49 -12.45 -16.11
C ILE A 289 2.53 -13.35 -16.80
N GLU A 290 2.39 -13.63 -18.10
CA GLU A 290 3.35 -14.42 -18.86
C GLU A 290 4.72 -13.75 -18.92
N TYR A 291 4.81 -12.43 -19.09
CA TYR A 291 6.06 -11.68 -19.01
C TYR A 291 6.79 -11.91 -17.68
N LEU A 292 6.08 -11.83 -16.55
CA LEU A 292 6.66 -12.05 -15.23
C LEU A 292 7.12 -13.51 -15.05
N LEU A 293 6.30 -14.48 -15.46
CA LEU A 293 6.64 -15.90 -15.35
C LEU A 293 7.84 -16.27 -16.23
N GLN A 294 7.87 -15.86 -17.49
CA GLN A 294 9.01 -16.09 -18.39
C GLN A 294 10.31 -15.47 -17.85
N SER A 295 10.21 -14.29 -17.26
CA SER A 295 11.37 -13.59 -16.72
C SER A 295 11.97 -14.30 -15.50
N ILE A 296 11.15 -14.80 -14.58
CA ILE A 296 11.66 -15.47 -13.38
C ILE A 296 12.03 -16.94 -13.62
N GLU A 297 11.42 -17.60 -14.62
CA GLU A 297 11.65 -19.00 -14.96
C GLU A 297 13.11 -19.30 -15.33
N THR A 298 13.85 -18.31 -15.83
CA THR A 298 15.29 -18.41 -16.11
C THR A 298 16.11 -18.70 -14.85
N VAL A 299 15.65 -18.29 -13.68
CA VAL A 299 16.32 -18.45 -12.39
C VAL A 299 15.61 -19.45 -11.49
N ILE A 300 14.28 -19.52 -11.58
CA ILE A 300 13.44 -20.48 -10.82
C ILE A 300 12.68 -21.36 -11.82
N PRO A 301 13.28 -22.44 -12.35
CA PRO A 301 12.70 -23.24 -13.44
C PRO A 301 11.34 -23.86 -13.10
N LYS A 302 11.06 -24.11 -11.81
CA LYS A 302 9.81 -24.73 -11.33
C LYS A 302 8.74 -23.73 -10.93
N ILE A 303 8.89 -22.46 -11.25
CA ILE A 303 7.94 -21.43 -10.82
C ILE A 303 6.51 -21.70 -11.32
N ARG A 304 6.37 -22.28 -12.52
CA ARG A 304 5.05 -22.59 -13.10
C ARG A 304 4.33 -23.76 -12.42
N GLU A 305 5.01 -24.55 -11.58
CA GLU A 305 4.39 -25.59 -10.76
C GLU A 305 3.66 -24.99 -9.54
N ALA A 306 3.92 -23.72 -9.23
CA ALA A 306 3.27 -23.04 -8.12
C ALA A 306 1.90 -22.48 -8.55
N ARG A 307 0.91 -22.67 -7.69
CA ARG A 307 -0.44 -22.16 -7.93
C ARG A 307 -0.48 -20.64 -7.72
N ILE A 308 -1.01 -19.93 -8.70
CA ILE A 308 -1.31 -18.50 -8.60
C ILE A 308 -2.70 -18.36 -7.96
N ILE A 309 -2.79 -17.64 -6.86
CA ILE A 309 -4.05 -17.42 -6.12
C ILE A 309 -4.61 -16.02 -6.33
N ARG A 310 -3.80 -15.10 -6.79
CA ARG A 310 -4.22 -13.71 -7.04
C ARG A 310 -3.23 -13.00 -7.94
N THR A 311 -3.74 -12.07 -8.73
CA THR A 311 -2.94 -10.99 -9.32
C THR A 311 -3.40 -9.65 -8.76
N MET A 312 -2.54 -8.66 -8.79
CA MET A 312 -2.91 -7.30 -8.45
C MET A 312 -2.24 -6.33 -9.41
N SER A 313 -2.90 -5.24 -9.70
CA SER A 313 -2.39 -4.21 -10.60
C SER A 313 -2.66 -2.83 -10.01
N GLY A 314 -1.73 -1.91 -10.23
CA GLY A 314 -1.86 -0.53 -9.79
C GLY A 314 -1.19 0.44 -10.74
N VAL A 315 -1.52 1.72 -10.60
CA VAL A 315 -1.02 2.79 -11.45
C VAL A 315 -0.12 3.73 -10.68
N ARG A 316 1.08 3.94 -11.19
CA ARG A 316 2.02 4.95 -10.68
C ARG A 316 1.73 6.29 -11.34
N PRO A 317 1.47 7.34 -10.58
CA PRO A 317 1.31 8.70 -11.10
C PRO A 317 2.70 9.34 -11.30
N LEU A 318 3.37 9.05 -12.42
CA LEU A 318 4.71 9.55 -12.68
C LEU A 318 4.71 10.99 -13.17
N VAL A 319 5.86 11.64 -13.04
CA VAL A 319 6.12 12.96 -13.67
C VAL A 319 5.94 12.83 -15.18
N PRO A 320 5.30 13.80 -15.89
CA PRO A 320 4.95 13.69 -17.30
C PRO A 320 6.15 13.90 -18.25
N GLU A 321 7.17 13.06 -18.15
CA GLU A 321 8.35 13.07 -19.01
C GLU A 321 8.13 12.24 -20.28
N TRP A 322 7.29 12.67 -21.19
CA TRP A 322 6.87 11.92 -22.39
C TRP A 322 8.01 11.60 -23.38
N LYS A 323 9.14 12.32 -23.34
CA LYS A 323 10.30 12.05 -24.20
C LYS A 323 11.17 10.89 -23.68
N ARG A 324 11.00 10.45 -22.43
CA ARG A 324 11.75 9.33 -21.85
C ARG A 324 11.00 8.01 -22.06
N PRO A 325 11.70 6.90 -22.36
CA PRO A 325 11.10 5.56 -22.36
C PRO A 325 10.46 5.23 -21.00
N GLU A 326 9.40 4.41 -20.99
CA GLU A 326 8.63 4.02 -19.80
C GLU A 326 9.49 3.58 -18.60
N GLY A 327 10.47 2.71 -18.86
CA GLY A 327 11.35 2.18 -17.81
C GLY A 327 12.39 3.18 -17.28
N LYS A 328 12.54 4.37 -17.92
CA LYS A 328 13.55 5.39 -17.59
C LYS A 328 12.96 6.72 -17.12
N VAL A 329 11.66 6.79 -16.92
CA VAL A 329 11.01 8.00 -16.34
C VAL A 329 11.53 8.20 -14.92
N THR A 330 11.85 9.44 -14.57
CA THR A 330 12.34 9.78 -13.23
C THR A 330 11.41 9.27 -12.14
N ARG A 331 11.98 8.87 -11.02
CA ARG A 331 11.26 8.53 -9.80
C ARG A 331 11.23 9.67 -8.78
N GLY A 332 11.66 10.85 -9.21
CA GLY A 332 11.44 12.10 -8.51
C GLY A 332 9.98 12.52 -8.46
N TYR A 333 9.72 13.68 -7.92
CA TYR A 333 8.37 14.26 -7.81
C TYR A 333 8.38 15.74 -8.18
N GLN A 334 7.19 16.28 -8.46
CA GLN A 334 6.97 17.70 -8.68
C GLN A 334 5.85 18.19 -7.77
N ILE A 335 6.01 19.38 -7.20
CA ILE A 335 4.98 20.12 -6.48
C ILE A 335 4.54 21.27 -7.36
N ILE A 336 3.24 21.42 -7.57
CA ILE A 336 2.62 22.42 -8.41
C ILE A 336 1.79 23.34 -7.53
N ASP A 337 2.19 24.61 -7.42
CA ASP A 337 1.38 25.67 -6.83
C ASP A 337 0.53 26.29 -7.94
N HIS A 338 -0.73 25.88 -8.02
CA HIS A 338 -1.63 26.34 -9.10
C HIS A 338 -1.82 27.84 -9.10
N GLY A 339 -1.82 28.48 -7.95
CA GLY A 339 -1.90 29.94 -7.84
C GLY A 339 -0.75 30.65 -8.54
N ALA A 340 0.46 30.08 -8.45
CA ALA A 340 1.64 30.64 -9.13
C ALA A 340 1.64 30.36 -10.64
N GLU A 341 1.02 29.25 -11.09
CA GLU A 341 1.07 28.80 -12.50
C GLU A 341 -0.21 29.14 -13.28
N ASN A 342 -1.39 28.96 -12.69
CA ASN A 342 -2.66 28.97 -13.40
C ASN A 342 -3.70 29.95 -12.84
N GLY A 343 -3.45 30.57 -11.71
CA GLY A 343 -4.35 31.53 -11.08
C GLY A 343 -5.32 30.97 -10.05
N THR A 344 -5.41 29.63 -9.80
CA THR A 344 -6.22 29.08 -8.71
C THR A 344 -5.45 29.11 -7.40
N GLU A 345 -5.53 30.23 -6.72
CA GLU A 345 -4.88 30.42 -5.44
C GLU A 345 -5.47 29.48 -4.37
N GLY A 346 -4.57 28.87 -3.58
CA GLY A 346 -4.94 27.95 -2.52
C GLY A 346 -4.98 26.47 -2.94
N LEU A 347 -4.75 26.13 -4.22
CA LEU A 347 -4.60 24.73 -4.68
C LEU A 347 -3.13 24.38 -4.86
N ILE A 348 -2.69 23.29 -4.22
CA ILE A 348 -1.38 22.68 -4.39
C ILE A 348 -1.58 21.24 -4.82
N SER A 349 -0.94 20.81 -5.90
CA SER A 349 -0.91 19.40 -6.35
C SER A 349 0.51 18.87 -6.35
N PHE A 350 0.66 17.56 -6.38
CA PHE A 350 1.95 16.94 -6.66
C PHE A 350 1.78 15.69 -7.52
N THR A 351 2.85 15.31 -8.22
CA THR A 351 2.92 14.12 -9.05
C THR A 351 4.29 13.46 -8.91
N GLY A 352 4.38 12.18 -9.23
CA GLY A 352 5.62 11.40 -9.12
C GLY A 352 5.86 10.84 -7.73
N GLY A 353 7.13 10.55 -7.44
CA GLY A 353 7.59 9.99 -6.17
C GLY A 353 7.50 8.47 -6.07
N LYS A 354 7.83 7.97 -4.89
CA LYS A 354 7.85 6.56 -4.50
C LYS A 354 7.32 6.43 -3.08
N LEU A 355 6.91 5.21 -2.69
CA LEU A 355 6.45 4.92 -1.33
C LEU A 355 7.43 5.42 -0.27
N VAL A 356 8.74 5.10 -0.41
CA VAL A 356 9.77 5.52 0.54
C VAL A 356 9.91 7.04 0.68
N MET A 357 9.50 7.81 -0.32
CA MET A 357 9.63 9.28 -0.32
C MET A 357 8.38 9.99 0.25
N CYS A 358 7.33 9.27 0.64
CA CYS A 358 6.05 9.89 1.00
C CYS A 358 6.17 10.89 2.16
N ARG A 359 7.00 10.60 3.18
CA ARG A 359 7.27 11.52 4.28
C ARG A 359 7.99 12.79 3.81
N HIS A 360 9.05 12.64 2.99
CA HIS A 360 9.80 13.76 2.44
C HIS A 360 8.95 14.64 1.52
N MET A 361 8.13 14.02 0.68
CA MET A 361 7.19 14.76 -0.17
C MET A 361 6.18 15.56 0.68
N ALA A 362 5.70 14.96 1.77
CA ALA A 362 4.80 15.63 2.70
C ALA A 362 5.46 16.82 3.38
N GLU A 363 6.72 16.68 3.83
CA GLU A 363 7.51 17.78 4.39
C GLU A 363 7.61 18.93 3.40
N ALA A 364 8.02 18.66 2.15
CA ALA A 364 8.17 19.70 1.13
C ALA A 364 6.83 20.41 0.79
N VAL A 365 5.72 19.67 0.71
CA VAL A 365 4.38 20.24 0.50
C VAL A 365 3.97 21.10 1.69
N THR A 366 4.20 20.62 2.92
CA THR A 366 3.81 21.34 4.13
C THR A 366 4.68 22.58 4.36
N ASP A 367 5.96 22.57 3.92
CA ASP A 367 6.81 23.76 3.91
C ASP A 367 6.22 24.84 2.99
N LEU A 368 5.71 24.45 1.81
CA LEU A 368 5.00 25.38 0.93
C LEU A 368 3.70 25.89 1.59
N VAL A 369 2.94 25.05 2.27
CA VAL A 369 1.75 25.46 3.06
C VAL A 369 2.14 26.45 4.14
N CYS A 370 3.22 26.21 4.90
CA CYS A 370 3.73 27.10 5.92
C CYS A 370 4.07 28.48 5.32
N LYS A 371 4.80 28.49 4.19
CA LYS A 371 5.15 29.71 3.47
C LYS A 371 3.92 30.52 3.03
N LYS A 372 2.91 29.84 2.45
CA LYS A 372 1.63 30.49 2.02
C LYS A 372 0.78 30.99 3.19
N MET A 373 0.96 30.41 4.36
CA MET A 373 0.21 30.76 5.58
C MET A 373 0.98 31.67 6.54
N ASP A 374 2.16 32.15 6.13
CA ASP A 374 3.07 32.98 6.92
C ASP A 374 3.36 32.36 8.31
N LYS A 375 3.68 31.05 8.32
CA LYS A 375 4.09 30.30 9.51
C LYS A 375 5.50 29.75 9.33
N ASP A 376 6.31 29.82 10.39
CA ASP A 376 7.64 29.20 10.45
C ASP A 376 7.64 28.10 11.52
N VAL A 377 7.22 26.90 11.13
CA VAL A 377 7.16 25.72 12.01
C VAL A 377 7.90 24.56 11.33
N PRO A 378 9.03 24.10 11.88
CA PRO A 378 9.82 23.04 11.26
C PRO A 378 9.12 21.67 11.32
N CYS A 379 9.42 20.82 10.34
CA CYS A 379 8.98 19.44 10.31
C CYS A 379 9.62 18.60 11.43
N LYS A 380 8.83 17.77 12.10
CA LYS A 380 9.27 16.81 13.13
C LYS A 380 8.87 15.37 12.82
N THR A 381 8.31 15.11 11.64
CA THR A 381 7.79 13.78 11.29
C THR A 381 8.87 12.70 11.20
N HIS A 382 10.11 13.07 10.96
CA HIS A 382 11.27 12.16 10.93
C HIS A 382 11.81 11.79 12.32
N GLU A 383 11.36 12.46 13.37
CA GLU A 383 11.76 12.21 14.76
C GLU A 383 10.65 11.57 15.58
N SER A 384 9.40 11.97 15.30
CA SER A 384 8.24 11.53 16.06
C SER A 384 7.83 10.11 15.65
N PRO A 385 7.77 9.15 16.60
CA PRO A 385 7.34 7.80 16.30
C PRO A 385 5.86 7.77 15.84
N LEU A 386 5.57 6.86 14.92
CA LEU A 386 4.18 6.50 14.61
C LEU A 386 3.57 5.69 15.78
N PRO A 387 2.24 5.75 15.96
CA PRO A 387 1.55 5.02 17.00
C PRO A 387 1.95 3.53 17.05
N GLY A 388 2.27 3.02 18.22
CA GLY A 388 2.74 1.66 18.43
C GLY A 388 4.27 1.47 18.32
N ASN A 389 5.03 2.52 18.01
CA ASN A 389 6.50 2.47 17.90
C ASN A 389 7.22 3.11 19.10
N GLU A 390 6.55 3.24 20.23
CA GLU A 390 7.11 3.91 21.41
C GLU A 390 8.17 3.04 22.09
N ASP A 391 7.88 1.75 22.29
CA ASP A 391 8.75 0.78 22.99
C ASP A 391 8.68 -0.61 22.36
N ASP A 392 9.47 -1.55 22.85
CA ASP A 392 9.34 -2.98 22.53
C ASP A 392 8.40 -3.70 23.51
N VAL A 393 7.77 -4.78 23.03
CA VAL A 393 6.86 -5.61 23.81
C VAL A 393 7.44 -7.02 23.99
N ASP A 394 7.46 -7.52 25.23
CA ASP A 394 7.82 -8.92 25.52
C ASP A 394 6.65 -9.85 25.20
N ILE A 395 6.60 -10.31 23.94
CA ILE A 395 5.54 -11.22 23.48
C ILE A 395 5.56 -12.58 24.18
N ILE A 396 6.70 -13.01 24.76
CA ILE A 396 6.78 -14.28 25.49
C ILE A 396 6.06 -14.15 26.83
N ALA A 397 6.28 -13.05 27.54
CA ALA A 397 5.55 -12.74 28.76
C ALA A 397 4.05 -12.59 28.49
N LEU A 398 3.68 -11.82 27.46
CA LEU A 398 2.27 -11.63 27.07
C LEU A 398 1.59 -12.94 26.65
N SER A 399 2.28 -13.84 25.95
CA SER A 399 1.73 -15.15 25.58
C SER A 399 1.31 -15.97 26.79
N LYS A 400 2.11 -15.96 27.84
CA LYS A 400 1.81 -16.65 29.07
C LYS A 400 0.68 -15.99 29.86
N GLU A 401 0.71 -14.65 29.96
CA GLU A 401 -0.28 -13.87 30.70
C GLU A 401 -1.68 -13.99 30.09
N TYR A 402 -1.79 -13.83 28.76
CA TYR A 402 -3.08 -13.79 28.08
C TYR A 402 -3.52 -15.12 27.49
N ASN A 403 -2.67 -16.16 27.55
CA ASN A 403 -2.92 -17.49 26.95
C ASN A 403 -3.27 -17.39 25.45
N ILE A 404 -2.42 -16.68 24.70
CA ILE A 404 -2.52 -16.49 23.24
C ILE A 404 -1.22 -17.00 22.61
N SER A 405 -1.30 -17.63 21.44
CA SER A 405 -0.13 -18.18 20.76
C SER A 405 0.90 -17.11 20.41
N LEU A 406 2.19 -17.45 20.51
CA LEU A 406 3.28 -16.55 20.13
C LEU A 406 3.14 -16.07 18.68
N HIS A 407 2.74 -16.96 17.77
CA HIS A 407 2.55 -16.59 16.37
C HIS A 407 1.47 -15.52 16.19
N ALA A 408 0.33 -15.62 16.88
CA ALA A 408 -0.71 -14.58 16.82
C ALA A 408 -0.22 -13.24 17.40
N LEU A 409 0.52 -13.30 18.51
CA LEU A 409 1.08 -12.08 19.14
C LEU A 409 2.17 -11.43 18.28
N GLU A 410 3.02 -12.21 17.63
CA GLU A 410 4.04 -11.69 16.72
C GLU A 410 3.40 -10.95 15.53
N ARG A 411 2.36 -11.55 14.93
CA ARG A 411 1.60 -10.92 13.87
C ARG A 411 0.85 -9.66 14.34
N MET A 412 0.27 -9.70 15.54
CA MET A 412 -0.37 -8.55 16.16
C MET A 412 0.65 -7.43 16.45
N ARG A 413 1.83 -7.79 16.99
CA ARG A 413 2.92 -6.84 17.21
C ARG A 413 3.37 -6.17 15.92
N ALA A 414 3.53 -6.93 14.83
CA ALA A 414 3.90 -6.39 13.53
C ALA A 414 2.86 -5.40 12.99
N ARG A 415 1.57 -5.57 13.30
CA ARG A 415 0.52 -4.65 12.89
C ARG A 415 0.36 -3.43 13.82
N ARG A 416 0.60 -3.58 15.13
CA ARG A 416 0.17 -2.63 16.17
C ARG A 416 1.27 -2.14 17.10
N GLY A 417 2.45 -2.77 17.10
CA GLY A 417 3.50 -2.46 18.08
C GLY A 417 2.97 -2.55 19.51
N THR A 418 3.28 -1.54 20.34
CA THR A 418 2.84 -1.46 21.75
C THR A 418 1.32 -1.34 21.92
N GLU A 419 0.61 -0.82 20.92
CA GLU A 419 -0.86 -0.71 20.94
C GLU A 419 -1.56 -2.08 21.03
N MET A 420 -0.85 -3.19 20.74
CA MET A 420 -1.39 -4.55 20.91
C MET A 420 -1.86 -4.84 22.34
N VAL A 421 -1.28 -4.20 23.35
CA VAL A 421 -1.67 -4.40 24.76
C VAL A 421 -3.13 -4.01 24.98
N LYS A 422 -3.62 -2.96 24.31
CA LYS A 422 -5.03 -2.55 24.38
C LYS A 422 -5.99 -3.64 23.86
N VAL A 423 -5.57 -4.36 22.82
CA VAL A 423 -6.34 -5.50 22.30
C VAL A 423 -6.34 -6.66 23.30
N LEU A 424 -5.19 -6.93 23.92
CA LEU A 424 -5.05 -8.03 24.87
C LEU A 424 -5.89 -7.80 26.14
N GLU A 425 -5.98 -6.56 26.62
CA GLU A 425 -6.83 -6.21 27.76
C GLU A 425 -8.32 -6.54 27.52
N LEU A 426 -8.81 -6.46 26.29
CA LEU A 426 -10.17 -6.89 25.97
C LEU A 426 -10.40 -8.37 26.24
N THR A 427 -9.38 -9.21 26.09
CA THR A 427 -9.49 -10.66 26.33
C THR A 427 -9.55 -11.04 27.81
N LYS A 428 -9.26 -10.10 28.73
CA LYS A 428 -9.51 -10.28 30.16
C LYS A 428 -10.98 -10.12 30.49
N GLN A 429 -11.66 -9.17 29.82
CA GLN A 429 -13.08 -8.92 29.97
C GLN A 429 -13.93 -9.93 29.20
N HIS A 430 -13.42 -10.35 28.04
CA HIS A 430 -14.05 -11.26 27.07
C HIS A 430 -13.09 -12.42 26.73
N PRO A 431 -12.97 -13.46 27.59
CA PRO A 431 -12.06 -14.58 27.35
C PRO A 431 -12.35 -15.35 26.05
N GLU A 432 -13.60 -15.38 25.61
CA GLU A 432 -14.07 -16.00 24.36
C GLU A 432 -13.47 -15.32 23.11
N TRP A 433 -13.13 -14.04 23.17
CA TRP A 433 -12.54 -13.29 22.05
C TRP A 433 -11.08 -13.65 21.75
N ARG A 434 -10.50 -14.61 22.47
CA ARG A 434 -9.22 -15.25 22.10
C ARG A 434 -9.39 -16.19 20.90
N THR A 435 -10.63 -16.45 20.46
CA THR A 435 -10.92 -17.30 19.31
C THR A 435 -10.23 -16.75 18.06
N THR A 436 -9.55 -17.63 17.32
CA THR A 436 -8.92 -17.29 16.04
C THR A 436 -9.96 -17.19 14.95
N ILE A 437 -10.05 -16.04 14.31
CA ILE A 437 -10.93 -15.77 13.15
C ILE A 437 -10.22 -16.13 11.85
N CYS A 438 -8.99 -15.64 11.66
CA CYS A 438 -8.16 -15.97 10.50
C CYS A 438 -6.95 -16.78 10.94
N THR A 439 -6.75 -17.98 10.34
CA THR A 439 -5.61 -18.85 10.65
C THR A 439 -4.40 -18.60 9.75
N CYS A 440 -4.62 -18.14 8.52
CA CYS A 440 -3.53 -17.81 7.58
C CYS A 440 -2.73 -16.59 8.03
N GLU A 441 -3.46 -15.56 8.49
CA GLU A 441 -2.92 -14.33 9.08
C GLU A 441 -3.47 -14.26 10.51
N PRO A 442 -2.82 -14.88 11.50
CA PRO A 442 -3.43 -15.10 12.81
C PRO A 442 -4.05 -13.84 13.41
N VAL A 443 -5.38 -13.74 13.27
CA VAL A 443 -6.19 -12.65 13.80
C VAL A 443 -7.18 -13.25 14.78
N ILE A 444 -7.16 -12.81 16.02
CA ILE A 444 -8.13 -13.19 17.04
C ILE A 444 -9.35 -12.25 17.02
N GLU A 445 -10.47 -12.70 17.56
CA GLU A 445 -11.71 -11.91 17.59
C GLU A 445 -11.52 -10.57 18.32
N ALA A 446 -10.78 -10.55 19.43
CA ALA A 446 -10.49 -9.30 20.14
C ALA A 446 -9.79 -8.26 19.24
N GLU A 447 -8.83 -8.69 18.40
CA GLU A 447 -8.16 -7.79 17.47
C GLU A 447 -9.11 -7.27 16.38
N LEU A 448 -9.99 -8.14 15.87
CA LEU A 448 -11.00 -7.77 14.89
C LEU A 448 -11.97 -6.73 15.45
N ARG A 449 -12.56 -6.97 16.63
CA ARG A 449 -13.49 -6.04 17.28
C ARG A 449 -12.82 -4.72 17.65
N TYR A 450 -11.59 -4.75 18.18
CA TYR A 450 -10.82 -3.55 18.43
C TYR A 450 -10.62 -2.72 17.15
N THR A 451 -10.27 -3.39 16.04
CA THR A 451 -10.10 -2.73 14.75
C THR A 451 -11.40 -2.06 14.29
N ILE A 452 -12.54 -2.73 14.41
CA ILE A 452 -13.82 -2.17 14.00
C ILE A 452 -14.16 -0.91 14.82
N ARG A 453 -13.95 -0.96 16.12
CA ARG A 453 -14.29 0.13 17.05
C ARG A 453 -13.37 1.35 16.95
N GLU A 454 -12.06 1.11 16.75
CA GLU A 454 -11.04 2.16 16.87
C GLU A 454 -10.46 2.62 15.52
N GLU A 455 -10.59 1.81 14.47
CA GLU A 455 -9.99 2.07 13.18
C GLU A 455 -11.01 2.33 12.06
N PHE A 456 -12.28 2.47 12.41
CA PHE A 456 -13.42 2.89 11.58
C PHE A 456 -13.55 2.23 10.20
N PRO A 457 -13.29 0.92 10.03
CA PRO A 457 -13.59 0.23 8.78
C PRO A 457 -15.11 0.17 8.55
N GLN A 458 -15.51 0.22 7.30
CA GLN A 458 -16.92 0.12 6.90
C GLN A 458 -17.21 -1.21 6.19
N THR A 459 -16.18 -1.87 5.65
CA THR A 459 -16.32 -3.06 4.82
C THR A 459 -15.29 -4.15 5.19
N LEU A 460 -15.52 -5.37 4.71
CA LEU A 460 -14.54 -6.47 4.79
C LEU A 460 -13.23 -6.13 4.07
N ASN A 461 -13.31 -5.39 2.97
CA ASN A 461 -12.13 -4.93 2.25
C ASN A 461 -11.29 -3.95 3.09
N ASP A 462 -11.92 -3.14 3.95
CA ASP A 462 -11.22 -2.29 4.91
C ASP A 462 -10.53 -3.12 5.99
N LEU A 463 -11.23 -4.11 6.55
CA LEU A 463 -10.66 -5.05 7.51
C LEU A 463 -9.48 -5.83 6.93
N ARG A 464 -9.56 -6.22 5.65
CA ARG A 464 -8.45 -6.84 4.91
C ARG A 464 -7.22 -5.92 4.91
N ARG A 465 -7.37 -4.64 4.66
CA ARG A 465 -6.28 -3.65 4.68
C ARG A 465 -5.69 -3.45 6.09
N ARG A 466 -6.53 -3.44 7.12
CA ARG A 466 -6.09 -3.25 8.52
C ARG A 466 -5.37 -4.47 9.09
N LEU A 467 -5.90 -5.67 8.81
CA LEU A 467 -5.56 -6.92 9.49
C LEU A 467 -4.93 -7.98 8.59
N ARG A 468 -4.84 -7.73 7.27
CA ARG A 468 -4.47 -8.70 6.24
C ARG A 468 -5.42 -9.92 6.17
N LEU A 469 -6.59 -9.83 6.78
CA LEU A 469 -7.62 -10.85 6.75
C LEU A 469 -7.99 -11.17 5.29
N GLY A 470 -8.00 -12.46 4.96
CA GLY A 470 -8.32 -12.91 3.60
C GLY A 470 -7.20 -12.76 2.56
N THR A 471 -5.95 -12.40 2.96
CA THR A 471 -4.81 -12.28 2.03
C THR A 471 -3.91 -13.52 1.97
N GLY A 472 -4.04 -14.43 2.92
CA GLY A 472 -3.25 -15.67 2.95
C GLY A 472 -3.72 -16.72 1.94
N PRO A 473 -3.14 -17.94 1.94
CA PRO A 473 -3.36 -18.97 0.92
C PRO A 473 -4.81 -19.32 0.62
N CYS A 474 -5.71 -19.27 1.62
CA CYS A 474 -7.13 -19.56 1.41
C CYS A 474 -7.94 -18.39 0.84
N GLN A 475 -7.35 -17.21 0.73
CA GLN A 475 -7.96 -16.00 0.18
C GLN A 475 -9.35 -15.68 0.79
N GLY A 476 -9.50 -15.89 2.09
CA GLY A 476 -10.70 -15.54 2.84
C GLY A 476 -11.78 -16.60 2.92
N THR A 477 -11.61 -17.78 2.30
CA THR A 477 -12.65 -18.83 2.26
C THR A 477 -13.21 -19.21 3.64
N PHE A 478 -12.39 -19.15 4.70
CA PHE A 478 -12.82 -19.54 6.05
C PHE A 478 -13.11 -18.36 6.98
N CYS A 479 -12.37 -17.25 6.85
CA CYS A 479 -12.46 -16.15 7.81
C CYS A 479 -13.50 -15.09 7.45
N THR A 480 -13.83 -14.93 6.17
CA THR A 480 -14.65 -13.80 5.69
C THR A 480 -16.04 -13.82 6.31
N TYR A 481 -16.74 -14.96 6.34
CA TYR A 481 -18.09 -15.04 6.91
C TYR A 481 -18.12 -14.73 8.40
N LYS A 482 -17.12 -15.21 9.16
CA LYS A 482 -17.00 -14.89 10.59
C LYS A 482 -16.73 -13.40 10.79
N ALA A 483 -15.82 -12.85 10.01
CA ALA A 483 -15.47 -11.44 10.08
C ALA A 483 -16.64 -10.54 9.66
N ALA A 484 -17.39 -10.93 8.63
CA ALA A 484 -18.59 -10.24 8.19
C ALA A 484 -19.68 -10.21 9.27
N GLY A 485 -19.91 -11.36 9.93
CA GLY A 485 -20.89 -11.42 11.04
C GLY A 485 -20.49 -10.51 12.21
N ILE A 486 -19.21 -10.47 12.58
CA ILE A 486 -18.71 -9.59 13.64
C ILE A 486 -18.79 -8.12 13.20
N LEU A 487 -18.44 -7.81 11.94
CA LEU A 487 -18.55 -6.46 11.41
C LEU A 487 -20.00 -5.96 11.42
N ALA A 488 -20.93 -6.80 10.95
CA ALA A 488 -22.37 -6.48 10.96
C ALA A 488 -22.89 -6.25 12.38
N GLU A 489 -22.50 -7.09 13.34
CA GLU A 489 -22.85 -6.93 14.76
C GLU A 489 -22.34 -5.59 15.32
N GLU A 490 -21.08 -5.26 15.10
CA GLU A 490 -20.44 -4.04 15.63
C GLU A 490 -20.99 -2.75 14.99
N LEU A 491 -21.34 -2.80 13.70
CA LEU A 491 -21.87 -1.64 12.96
C LEU A 491 -23.40 -1.58 12.94
N GLY A 492 -24.10 -2.63 13.44
CA GLY A 492 -25.55 -2.71 13.41
C GLY A 492 -26.13 -2.85 12.00
N LEU A 493 -25.41 -3.55 11.10
CA LEU A 493 -25.85 -3.76 9.71
C LEU A 493 -26.97 -4.79 9.62
N GLY A 494 -27.92 -4.57 8.70
CA GLY A 494 -28.98 -5.52 8.37
C GLY A 494 -28.54 -6.65 7.45
N GLY A 495 -29.47 -7.60 7.15
CA GLY A 495 -29.15 -8.79 6.37
C GLY A 495 -28.67 -8.51 4.94
N ASP A 496 -29.27 -7.55 4.24
CA ASP A 496 -28.90 -7.23 2.85
C ASP A 496 -27.53 -6.53 2.79
N ASP A 497 -27.26 -5.58 3.69
CA ASP A 497 -25.96 -4.89 3.76
C ASP A 497 -24.81 -5.86 4.05
N PHE A 498 -25.04 -6.83 4.95
CA PHE A 498 -24.08 -7.90 5.24
C PHE A 498 -23.77 -8.74 3.99
N LEU A 499 -24.77 -9.05 3.20
CA LEU A 499 -24.61 -9.86 1.99
C LEU A 499 -23.84 -9.09 0.91
N VAL A 500 -24.18 -7.83 0.69
CA VAL A 500 -23.48 -6.94 -0.26
C VAL A 500 -22.00 -6.86 0.06
N ASP A 501 -21.62 -6.69 1.33
CA ASP A 501 -20.21 -6.58 1.73
C ASP A 501 -19.42 -7.90 1.44
N ILE A 502 -20.04 -9.06 1.62
CA ILE A 502 -19.42 -10.34 1.23
C ILE A 502 -19.25 -10.44 -0.29
N LEU A 503 -20.25 -10.01 -1.05
CA LEU A 503 -20.18 -10.03 -2.52
C LEU A 503 -19.10 -9.10 -3.05
N ASP A 504 -18.98 -7.88 -2.51
CA ASP A 504 -17.91 -6.93 -2.85
C ASP A 504 -16.52 -7.48 -2.53
N PHE A 505 -16.36 -8.14 -1.37
CA PHE A 505 -15.10 -8.79 -1.03
C PHE A 505 -14.73 -9.89 -2.04
N ARG A 506 -15.70 -10.68 -2.49
CA ARG A 506 -15.49 -11.70 -3.52
C ARG A 506 -15.17 -11.09 -4.89
N ALA A 507 -15.89 -10.05 -5.28
CA ALA A 507 -15.66 -9.34 -6.55
C ALA A 507 -14.24 -8.78 -6.61
N GLU A 508 -13.77 -8.14 -5.53
CA GLU A 508 -12.40 -7.61 -5.44
C GLU A 508 -11.33 -8.72 -5.53
N ARG A 509 -11.59 -9.90 -4.98
CA ARG A 509 -10.73 -11.07 -5.16
C ARG A 509 -10.73 -11.54 -6.61
N TRP A 510 -11.91 -11.68 -7.23
CA TRP A 510 -12.10 -12.22 -8.56
C TRP A 510 -11.56 -11.29 -9.66
N LYS A 511 -11.60 -10.00 -9.44
CA LYS A 511 -11.09 -8.95 -10.31
C LYS A 511 -9.67 -9.23 -10.85
N GLY A 512 -8.77 -9.77 -10.04
CA GLY A 512 -7.40 -10.08 -10.43
C GLY A 512 -7.19 -11.48 -11.02
N ILE A 513 -8.25 -12.28 -11.22
CA ILE A 513 -8.15 -13.68 -11.63
C ILE A 513 -8.67 -13.88 -13.05
N ARG A 514 -9.92 -13.52 -13.33
CA ARG A 514 -10.63 -13.87 -14.56
C ARG A 514 -9.92 -13.40 -15.84
N GLN A 515 -9.36 -12.19 -15.83
CA GLN A 515 -8.70 -11.59 -17.00
C GLN A 515 -7.29 -12.12 -17.24
N SER A 516 -6.61 -12.59 -16.19
CA SER A 516 -5.19 -12.90 -16.20
C SER A 516 -4.87 -14.39 -16.15
N MET A 517 -5.82 -15.25 -15.77
CA MET A 517 -5.61 -16.71 -15.68
C MET A 517 -6.17 -17.45 -16.89
N ARG A 518 -5.58 -18.63 -17.18
CA ARG A 518 -6.00 -19.53 -18.26
C ARG A 518 -5.86 -20.98 -17.80
N GLY A 519 -6.57 -21.91 -18.50
CA GLY A 519 -6.44 -23.35 -18.32
C GLY A 519 -6.70 -23.82 -16.91
N GLU A 520 -5.86 -24.71 -16.40
CA GLU A 520 -6.03 -25.35 -15.08
C GLU A 520 -5.98 -24.37 -13.92
N GLN A 521 -5.19 -23.31 -13.99
CA GLN A 521 -5.12 -22.26 -12.98
C GLN A 521 -6.47 -21.55 -12.84
N LEU A 522 -7.11 -21.18 -13.94
CA LEU A 522 -8.41 -20.55 -13.94
C LEU A 522 -9.49 -21.51 -13.41
N ALA A 523 -9.51 -22.76 -13.92
CA ALA A 523 -10.48 -23.78 -13.46
C ALA A 523 -10.40 -24.02 -11.94
N GLN A 524 -9.18 -24.03 -11.38
CA GLN A 524 -8.97 -24.18 -9.95
C GLN A 524 -9.51 -23.00 -9.15
N GLU A 525 -9.38 -21.77 -9.66
CA GLU A 525 -9.90 -20.58 -9.00
C GLU A 525 -11.43 -20.48 -9.15
N GLU A 526 -11.99 -20.89 -10.28
CA GLU A 526 -13.45 -21.00 -10.46
C GLU A 526 -14.06 -22.00 -9.49
N LEU A 527 -13.43 -23.17 -9.31
CA LEU A 527 -13.85 -24.15 -8.29
C LEU A 527 -13.80 -23.54 -6.88
N THR A 528 -12.75 -22.80 -6.56
CA THR A 528 -12.62 -22.12 -5.26
C THR A 528 -13.73 -21.09 -5.06
N GLN A 529 -14.13 -20.34 -6.08
CA GLN A 529 -15.27 -19.42 -6.03
C GLN A 529 -16.59 -20.14 -5.80
N GLY A 530 -16.80 -21.29 -6.47
CA GLY A 530 -17.99 -22.13 -6.24
C GLY A 530 -18.07 -22.65 -4.81
N ILE A 531 -16.95 -23.14 -4.25
CA ILE A 531 -16.88 -23.59 -2.85
C ILE A 531 -17.20 -22.43 -1.90
N TYR A 532 -16.62 -21.25 -2.16
CA TYR A 532 -16.88 -20.07 -1.37
C TYR A 532 -18.36 -19.68 -1.35
N ALA A 533 -19.03 -19.72 -2.51
CA ALA A 533 -20.46 -19.45 -2.62
C ALA A 533 -21.30 -20.49 -1.85
N CYS A 534 -20.97 -21.79 -2.00
CA CYS A 534 -21.67 -22.86 -1.29
C CYS A 534 -21.55 -22.73 0.24
N VAL A 535 -20.36 -22.43 0.77
CA VAL A 535 -20.15 -22.23 2.21
C VAL A 535 -20.98 -21.08 2.76
N GLY A 536 -21.13 -20.00 2.00
CA GLY A 536 -21.90 -18.82 2.37
C GLY A 536 -23.40 -18.93 2.06
N ASN A 537 -23.84 -20.01 1.42
CA ASN A 537 -25.21 -20.12 0.88
C ASN A 537 -25.59 -18.91 0.02
N LEU A 538 -24.63 -18.40 -0.77
CA LEU A 538 -24.85 -17.26 -1.66
C LEU A 538 -25.51 -17.76 -2.94
N ASP A 539 -26.64 -17.17 -3.32
CA ASP A 539 -27.25 -17.45 -4.62
C ASP A 539 -26.38 -16.82 -5.72
N GLN A 540 -25.97 -17.64 -6.70
CA GLN A 540 -25.18 -17.18 -7.82
C GLN A 540 -26.02 -16.42 -8.86
N SER A 541 -27.35 -16.62 -8.84
CA SER A 541 -28.27 -15.95 -9.77
C SER A 541 -28.45 -14.45 -9.49
N ASP A 542 -28.20 -14.03 -8.24
CA ASP A 542 -28.35 -12.63 -7.82
C ASP A 542 -27.05 -11.82 -8.00
N VAL A 543 -25.96 -12.48 -8.40
CA VAL A 543 -24.67 -11.83 -8.62
C VAL A 543 -24.43 -11.70 -10.11
N ASP A 544 -24.73 -10.57 -10.66
CA ASP A 544 -24.24 -10.21 -11.98
C ASP A 544 -22.72 -9.88 -11.86
N TYR A 545 -21.90 -10.90 -12.12
CA TYR A 545 -20.42 -10.75 -12.11
C TYR A 545 -19.89 -9.86 -13.22
N ASP A 546 -20.71 -9.51 -14.20
CA ASP A 546 -20.40 -8.61 -15.30
C ASP A 546 -20.91 -7.17 -15.01
N SER A 547 -21.92 -7.00 -14.13
CA SER A 547 -22.28 -5.69 -13.59
C SER A 547 -21.33 -5.36 -12.45
N LYS A 548 -20.52 -4.35 -12.63
CA LYS A 548 -19.72 -3.80 -11.54
C LYS A 548 -20.65 -2.91 -10.73
N PRO A 549 -20.87 -3.15 -9.42
CA PRO A 549 -21.70 -2.28 -8.58
C PRO A 549 -21.27 -0.81 -8.60
N TRP A 550 -20.05 -0.54 -9.07
CA TRP A 550 -19.48 0.79 -9.24
C TRP A 550 -19.69 1.42 -10.62
N GLU A 551 -20.31 0.74 -11.60
CA GLU A 551 -20.62 1.32 -12.94
C GLU A 551 -21.99 1.99 -13.00
N GLU A 552 -22.92 1.72 -12.09
CA GLU A 552 -24.26 2.30 -12.09
C GLU A 552 -24.41 3.60 -11.28
N GLY A 553 -23.37 4.34 -11.03
CA GLY A 553 -23.48 5.48 -10.12
C GLY A 553 -22.78 6.77 -10.49
N PHE A 554 -22.29 6.96 -11.73
CA PHE A 554 -21.66 8.26 -12.09
C PHE A 554 -21.91 8.67 -13.53
#